data_8a46bf95ecc59f6538f750c33543757d
#
_entry.id   8a46bf95ecc59f6538f750c33543757d
#
_cell.length_a   1.000
_cell.length_b   1.000
_cell.length_c   1.000
_cell.angle_alpha   90.00
_cell.angle_beta   90.00
_cell.angle_gamma   90.00
#
_symmetry.space_group_name_H-M   'P 1'
#
loop_
_entity.id
_entity.type
_entity.pdbx_description
1 polymer ?
#
loop_
_entity_poly.entity_id
_entity_poly.type
_entity_poly.pdbx_seq_one_letter_code
_entity_poly.pdbx_strand_id
1 'polypeptide(L)'
;MLHSSVRPKEGDSHPLGALPIGTVICCVEKYPGEGGSIAVSAGSRALITRKVGSRTVVQLPSKHELSLKQECMATVGQVSNVEHSSIPIGSAQRLRWLGYRPRSGWWTRKDGRYGRKIRPLPPVKIVDTREKTPVSNLQLTLKTL
;
A
#
# COMPACT_ATOMS: atom_id res chain seq x y z
N MET A 1 26.21 4.45 -3.61
CA MET A 1 26.30 3.89 -4.98
C MET A 1 24.89 3.71 -5.50
N LEU A 2 24.54 4.37 -6.59
CA LEU A 2 23.27 4.21 -7.26
C LEU A 2 23.22 2.81 -7.84
N HIS A 3 22.18 2.07 -7.55
CA HIS A 3 21.98 0.71 -8.04
C HIS A 3 22.04 0.70 -9.58
N SER A 4 22.84 -0.20 -10.14
CA SER A 4 22.89 -0.42 -11.59
C SER A 4 21.49 -0.78 -12.12
N SER A 5 21.12 -0.22 -13.26
CA SER A 5 19.86 -0.54 -13.92
C SER A 5 19.83 -2.02 -14.30
N VAL A 6 18.81 -2.73 -13.88
CA VAL A 6 18.62 -4.16 -14.11
C VAL A 6 17.49 -4.35 -15.15
N ARG A 7 17.59 -5.35 -16.02
CA ARG A 7 16.47 -5.81 -16.84
C ARG A 7 15.55 -6.68 -15.96
N PRO A 8 14.36 -6.20 -15.61
CA PRO A 8 13.49 -6.92 -14.71
C PRO A 8 12.85 -8.12 -15.41
N LYS A 9 12.94 -9.29 -14.79
CA LYS A 9 12.16 -10.48 -15.15
C LYS A 9 11.03 -10.66 -14.16
N GLU A 10 9.90 -11.18 -14.60
CA GLU A 10 8.79 -11.48 -13.71
C GLU A 10 9.20 -12.51 -12.66
N GLY A 11 8.87 -12.22 -11.42
CA GLY A 11 9.22 -13.06 -10.26
C GLY A 11 10.52 -12.68 -9.56
N ASP A 12 11.39 -11.91 -10.18
CA ASP A 12 12.64 -11.46 -9.54
C ASP A 12 12.37 -10.38 -8.49
N SER A 13 13.17 -10.36 -7.43
CA SER A 13 13.12 -9.32 -6.39
C SER A 13 14.34 -8.42 -6.50
N HIS A 14 14.08 -7.12 -6.60
CA HIS A 14 15.12 -6.09 -6.75
C HIS A 14 14.81 -4.88 -5.88
N PRO A 15 15.83 -4.11 -5.50
CA PRO A 15 15.61 -2.82 -4.85
C PRO A 15 14.93 -1.85 -5.83
N LEU A 16 14.03 -1.02 -5.32
CA LEU A 16 13.27 -0.06 -6.13
C LEU A 16 14.16 0.89 -6.96
N GLY A 17 15.36 1.18 -6.44
CA GLY A 17 16.34 2.02 -7.13
C GLY A 17 16.87 1.41 -8.43
N ALA A 18 16.95 0.08 -8.52
CA ALA A 18 17.48 -0.64 -9.68
C ALA A 18 16.43 -0.84 -10.79
N LEU A 19 15.14 -0.80 -10.45
CA LEU A 19 14.05 -1.05 -11.39
C LEU A 19 13.76 0.19 -12.25
N PRO A 20 13.46 0.05 -13.54
CA PRO A 20 13.08 1.15 -14.41
C PRO A 20 11.69 1.71 -14.05
N ILE A 21 11.45 2.97 -14.44
CA ILE A 21 10.13 3.60 -14.35
C ILE A 21 9.16 2.86 -15.29
N GLY A 22 7.91 2.72 -14.86
CA GLY A 22 6.88 1.97 -15.61
C GLY A 22 6.86 0.47 -15.29
N THR A 23 7.79 -0.05 -14.48
CA THR A 23 7.76 -1.45 -14.07
C THR A 23 6.59 -1.74 -13.15
N VAL A 24 5.89 -2.84 -13.44
CA VAL A 24 4.85 -3.40 -12.57
C VAL A 24 5.52 -4.23 -11.50
N ILE A 25 5.15 -3.99 -10.24
CA ILE A 25 5.74 -4.62 -9.07
C ILE A 25 4.67 -5.07 -8.08
N CYS A 26 5.02 -6.03 -7.25
CA CYS A 26 4.20 -6.50 -6.13
C CYS A 26 5.07 -6.78 -4.90
N CYS A 27 4.48 -7.13 -3.77
CA CYS A 27 5.18 -7.48 -2.52
C CYS A 27 6.25 -6.45 -2.14
N VAL A 28 5.89 -5.17 -2.20
CA VAL A 28 6.83 -4.07 -1.97
C VAL A 28 7.04 -3.86 -0.47
N GLU A 29 8.30 -3.63 -0.09
CA GLU A 29 8.65 -3.28 1.28
C GLU A 29 8.25 -1.83 1.59
N LYS A 30 7.75 -1.63 2.80
CA LYS A 30 7.47 -0.29 3.32
C LYS A 30 8.72 0.36 3.88
N TYR A 31 9.52 -0.43 4.59
CA TYR A 31 10.84 -0.06 5.11
C TYR A 31 11.87 -1.09 4.67
N PRO A 32 13.13 -0.71 4.44
CA PRO A 32 14.16 -1.65 4.03
C PRO A 32 14.30 -2.81 5.03
N GLY A 33 14.28 -4.05 4.54
CA GLY A 33 14.46 -5.26 5.34
C GLY A 33 13.22 -5.71 6.14
N GLU A 34 12.06 -5.08 5.95
CA GLU A 34 10.82 -5.48 6.65
C GLU A 34 10.11 -6.66 5.97
N GLY A 35 10.42 -6.92 4.72
CA GLY A 35 9.68 -7.84 3.88
C GLY A 35 8.48 -7.19 3.21
N GLY A 36 7.92 -7.88 2.22
CA GLY A 36 6.80 -7.39 1.42
C GLY A 36 5.55 -7.14 2.25
N SER A 37 5.12 -5.90 2.34
CA SER A 37 3.93 -5.48 3.09
C SER A 37 2.90 -4.71 2.25
N ILE A 38 3.32 -4.20 1.10
CA ILE A 38 2.50 -3.41 0.19
C ILE A 38 2.22 -4.22 -1.08
N ALA A 39 1.00 -4.16 -1.61
CA ALA A 39 0.55 -4.88 -2.80
C ALA A 39 0.78 -6.41 -2.71
N VAL A 40 0.35 -7.02 -1.59
CA VAL A 40 0.50 -8.47 -1.30
C VAL A 40 -0.79 -9.25 -1.57
N SER A 41 -1.94 -8.58 -1.58
CA SER A 41 -3.23 -9.22 -1.80
C SER A 41 -3.34 -9.89 -3.17
N ALA A 42 -4.18 -10.92 -3.29
CA ALA A 42 -4.44 -11.61 -4.55
C ALA A 42 -4.75 -10.63 -5.69
N GLY A 43 -4.09 -10.80 -6.84
CA GLY A 43 -4.25 -9.96 -8.02
C GLY A 43 -3.76 -8.52 -7.87
N SER A 44 -3.12 -8.15 -6.77
CA SER A 44 -2.64 -6.78 -6.60
C SER A 44 -1.33 -6.53 -7.34
N ARG A 45 -1.18 -5.30 -7.77
CA ARG A 45 0.03 -4.79 -8.42
C ARG A 45 0.21 -3.32 -8.07
N ALA A 46 1.42 -2.85 -8.13
CA ALA A 46 1.77 -1.45 -8.02
C ALA A 46 2.64 -1.03 -9.21
N LEU A 47 2.73 0.25 -9.49
CA LEU A 47 3.46 0.78 -10.63
C LEU A 47 4.52 1.78 -10.16
N ILE A 48 5.73 1.67 -10.65
CA ILE A 48 6.76 2.69 -10.44
C ILE A 48 6.46 3.87 -11.39
N THR A 49 6.08 5.02 -10.82
CA THR A 49 5.71 6.21 -11.62
C THR A 49 6.89 7.13 -11.88
N ARG A 50 7.68 7.42 -10.87
CA ARG A 50 8.83 8.32 -10.98
C ARG A 50 9.87 8.06 -9.89
N LYS A 51 11.08 8.56 -10.12
CA LYS A 51 12.15 8.58 -9.15
C LYS A 51 12.50 10.03 -8.82
N VAL A 52 12.64 10.36 -7.55
CA VAL A 52 12.96 11.71 -7.07
C VAL A 52 14.12 11.62 -6.09
N GLY A 53 15.30 12.02 -6.53
CA GLY A 53 16.52 11.93 -5.72
C GLY A 53 16.78 10.49 -5.24
N SER A 54 16.83 10.28 -3.94
CA SER A 54 17.03 8.96 -3.31
C SER A 54 15.75 8.17 -3.08
N ARG A 55 14.61 8.61 -3.64
CA ARG A 55 13.31 8.00 -3.42
C ARG A 55 12.65 7.57 -4.71
N THR A 56 11.83 6.52 -4.62
CA THR A 56 11.00 6.03 -5.71
C THR A 56 9.54 6.21 -5.35
N VAL A 57 8.77 6.79 -6.26
CA VAL A 57 7.33 6.96 -6.10
C VAL A 57 6.62 5.80 -6.77
N VAL A 58 5.79 5.13 -5.98
CA VAL A 58 5.04 3.94 -6.38
C VAL A 58 3.55 4.23 -6.28
N GLN A 59 2.82 3.99 -7.34
CA GLN A 59 1.36 4.09 -7.37
C GLN A 59 0.72 2.74 -7.01
N LEU A 60 -0.17 2.79 -6.04
CA LEU A 60 -0.93 1.63 -5.55
C LEU A 60 -2.20 1.37 -6.40
N PRO A 61 -2.83 0.18 -6.30
CA PRO A 61 -4.12 -0.10 -6.94
C PRO A 61 -5.22 0.88 -6.55
N SER A 62 -5.12 1.48 -5.35
CA SER A 62 -6.03 2.53 -4.86
C SER A 62 -5.81 3.90 -5.51
N LYS A 63 -4.87 3.99 -6.47
CA LYS A 63 -4.39 5.24 -7.10
C LYS A 63 -3.63 6.19 -6.16
N HIS A 64 -3.44 5.83 -4.90
CA HIS A 64 -2.59 6.57 -3.98
C HIS A 64 -1.13 6.38 -4.35
N GLU A 65 -0.33 7.41 -4.16
CA GLU A 65 1.11 7.38 -4.38
C GLU A 65 1.87 7.33 -3.05
N LEU A 66 2.88 6.48 -2.99
CA LEU A 66 3.81 6.38 -1.87
C LEU A 66 5.22 6.70 -2.35
N SER A 67 5.93 7.52 -1.59
CA SER A 67 7.35 7.79 -1.78
C SER A 67 8.14 6.91 -0.83
N LEU A 68 8.86 5.94 -1.36
CA LEU A 68 9.62 4.92 -0.64
C LEU A 68 11.13 5.12 -0.87
N LYS A 69 11.95 4.60 0.03
CA LYS A 69 13.41 4.57 -0.14
C LYS A 69 13.79 3.64 -1.29
N GLN A 70 14.84 3.97 -2.02
CA GLN A 70 15.33 3.16 -3.14
C GLN A 70 15.87 1.79 -2.71
N GLU A 71 16.22 1.63 -1.45
CA GLU A 71 16.70 0.38 -0.85
C GLU A 71 15.60 -0.64 -0.60
N CYS A 72 14.32 -0.21 -0.55
CA CYS A 72 13.19 -1.11 -0.35
C CYS A 72 13.12 -2.13 -1.48
N MET A 73 12.95 -3.40 -1.12
CA MET A 73 12.81 -4.49 -2.08
C MET A 73 11.39 -4.57 -2.63
N ALA A 74 11.29 -5.00 -3.87
CA ALA A 74 10.02 -5.27 -4.53
C ALA A 74 10.18 -6.44 -5.51
N THR A 75 9.13 -7.23 -5.67
CA THR A 75 9.07 -8.31 -6.66
C THR A 75 8.46 -7.79 -7.95
N VAL A 76 9.07 -8.13 -9.08
CA VAL A 76 8.61 -7.73 -10.41
C VAL A 76 7.41 -8.58 -10.82
N GLY A 77 6.36 -7.93 -11.30
CA GLY A 77 5.15 -8.59 -11.78
C GLY A 77 3.92 -8.30 -10.92
N GLN A 78 2.97 -9.21 -10.95
CA GLN A 78 1.67 -9.12 -10.30
C GLN A 78 1.41 -10.36 -9.44
N VAL A 79 0.75 -10.19 -8.31
CA VAL A 79 0.32 -11.32 -7.47
C VAL A 79 -0.71 -12.16 -8.23
N SER A 80 -0.61 -13.49 -8.12
CA SER A 80 -1.54 -14.44 -8.75
C SER A 80 -3.00 -14.22 -8.33
N ASN A 81 -3.92 -14.89 -9.05
CA ASN A 81 -5.37 -14.81 -8.81
C ASN A 81 -5.96 -13.40 -9.04
N VAL A 82 -5.78 -12.89 -10.25
CA VAL A 82 -6.24 -11.54 -10.66
C VAL A 82 -7.76 -11.39 -10.53
N GLU A 83 -8.50 -12.46 -10.79
CA GLU A 83 -9.96 -12.47 -10.78
C GLU A 83 -10.57 -12.67 -9.39
N HIS A 84 -9.75 -12.70 -8.34
CA HIS A 84 -10.23 -12.93 -6.97
C HIS A 84 -11.37 -12.00 -6.56
N SER A 85 -11.35 -10.74 -7.00
CA SER A 85 -12.38 -9.76 -6.67
C SER A 85 -13.73 -9.99 -7.37
N SER A 86 -13.75 -10.75 -8.48
CA SER A 86 -14.95 -11.07 -9.26
C SER A 86 -15.61 -12.37 -8.82
N ILE A 87 -14.94 -13.18 -7.99
CA ILE A 87 -15.49 -14.43 -7.48
C ILE A 87 -16.67 -14.15 -6.55
N PRO A 88 -17.86 -14.70 -6.83
CA PRO A 88 -19.02 -14.51 -5.96
C PRO A 88 -18.80 -15.18 -4.60
N ILE A 89 -19.07 -14.44 -3.53
CA ILE A 89 -18.84 -14.91 -2.16
C ILE A 89 -19.88 -15.99 -1.75
N GLY A 90 -21.05 -15.98 -2.35
CA GLY A 90 -22.08 -17.01 -2.23
C GLY A 90 -22.96 -16.91 -0.99
N SER A 91 -22.47 -16.54 0.18
CA SER A 91 -23.29 -16.47 1.39
C SER A 91 -22.96 -15.29 2.31
N ALA A 92 -23.95 -14.84 3.07
CA ALA A 92 -23.77 -13.78 4.07
C ALA A 92 -22.77 -14.18 5.17
N GLN A 93 -22.72 -15.47 5.54
CA GLN A 93 -21.79 -15.99 6.53
C GLN A 93 -20.33 -15.81 6.09
N ARG A 94 -20.01 -16.08 4.82
CA ARG A 94 -18.66 -15.86 4.27
C ARG A 94 -18.26 -14.39 4.30
N LEU A 95 -19.20 -13.48 4.04
CA LEU A 95 -18.97 -12.04 4.22
C LEU A 95 -18.62 -11.69 5.66
N ARG A 96 -19.26 -12.36 6.64
CA ARG A 96 -18.94 -12.18 8.07
C ARG A 96 -17.52 -12.59 8.39
N TRP A 97 -17.06 -13.72 7.85
CA TRP A 97 -15.68 -14.18 8.03
C TRP A 97 -14.64 -13.18 7.49
N LEU A 98 -15.00 -12.43 6.45
CA LEU A 98 -14.18 -11.36 5.89
C LEU A 98 -14.28 -10.01 6.66
N GLY A 99 -15.06 -9.98 7.75
CA GLY A 99 -15.23 -8.78 8.58
C GLY A 99 -16.29 -7.79 8.08
N TYR A 100 -17.02 -8.10 7.02
CA TYR A 100 -18.09 -7.23 6.53
C TYR A 100 -19.37 -7.42 7.34
N ARG A 101 -20.01 -6.32 7.73
CA ARG A 101 -21.28 -6.30 8.44
C ARG A 101 -22.43 -5.85 7.53
N PRO A 102 -23.70 -6.22 7.81
CA PRO A 102 -24.85 -5.70 7.07
C PRO A 102 -24.90 -4.19 7.17
N ARG A 103 -25.38 -3.56 6.13
CA ARG A 103 -25.59 -2.12 6.06
C ARG A 103 -27.07 -1.83 5.88
N SER A 104 -27.53 -0.69 6.35
CA SER A 104 -28.92 -0.23 6.25
C SER A 104 -29.35 0.21 4.84
N GLY A 105 -28.50 0.09 3.83
CA GLY A 105 -28.79 0.54 2.46
C GLY A 105 -28.67 2.04 2.22
N TRP A 106 -28.51 2.84 3.23
CA TRP A 106 -28.35 4.30 3.13
C TRP A 106 -26.98 4.75 2.59
N TRP A 107 -26.18 3.82 2.15
CA TRP A 107 -24.85 4.11 1.62
C TRP A 107 -24.95 4.41 0.12
N THR A 108 -25.05 5.67 -0.23
CA THR A 108 -25.00 6.13 -1.62
C THR A 108 -23.60 6.67 -1.92
N ARG A 109 -23.10 6.36 -3.11
CA ARG A 109 -21.84 6.93 -3.63
C ARG A 109 -22.03 8.27 -4.30
N LYS A 110 -23.24 8.81 -4.27
CA LYS A 110 -23.61 10.07 -4.90
C LYS A 110 -23.15 11.25 -4.05
N ASP A 111 -22.83 12.35 -4.70
CA ASP A 111 -22.65 13.65 -4.05
C ASP A 111 -23.97 14.14 -3.50
N GLY A 112 -23.92 14.85 -2.37
CA GLY A 112 -25.09 15.48 -1.77
C GLY A 112 -25.25 15.20 -0.28
N ARG A 113 -26.41 15.62 0.27
CA ARG A 113 -26.74 15.56 1.70
C ARG A 113 -26.60 14.15 2.28
N TYR A 114 -26.94 13.13 1.52
CA TYR A 114 -26.93 11.72 1.94
C TYR A 114 -25.90 10.88 1.20
N GLY A 115 -25.04 11.49 0.39
CA GLY A 115 -24.04 10.82 -0.42
C GLY A 115 -22.63 10.91 0.15
N ARG A 116 -21.77 10.05 -0.37
CA ARG A 116 -20.33 10.13 -0.09
C ARG A 116 -19.73 11.23 -0.96
N LYS A 117 -19.18 12.26 -0.34
CA LYS A 117 -18.43 13.29 -1.08
C LYS A 117 -17.24 12.66 -1.78
N ILE A 118 -17.10 12.91 -3.07
CA ILE A 118 -15.91 12.55 -3.84
C ILE A 118 -14.81 13.49 -3.37
N ARG A 119 -13.75 12.92 -2.80
CA ARG A 119 -12.57 13.68 -2.38
C ARG A 119 -11.46 13.48 -3.41
N PRO A 120 -10.66 14.51 -3.70
CA PRO A 120 -9.46 14.33 -4.51
C PRO A 120 -8.50 13.36 -3.84
N LEU A 121 -7.63 12.73 -4.63
CA LEU A 121 -6.60 11.86 -4.09
C LEU A 121 -5.69 12.68 -3.15
N PRO A 122 -5.29 12.10 -2.02
CA PRO A 122 -4.36 12.76 -1.13
C PRO A 122 -3.00 12.96 -1.80
N PRO A 123 -2.19 13.91 -1.35
CA PRO A 123 -0.83 14.07 -1.84
C PRO A 123 0.00 12.82 -1.60
N VAL A 124 1.17 12.72 -2.29
CA VAL A 124 2.10 11.61 -2.14
C VAL A 124 2.49 11.45 -0.67
N LYS A 125 2.28 10.25 -0.14
CA LYS A 125 2.69 9.93 1.23
C LYS A 125 4.18 9.56 1.24
N ILE A 126 4.97 10.33 1.98
CA ILE A 126 6.38 10.05 2.22
C ILE A 126 6.48 9.02 3.35
N VAL A 127 7.19 7.92 3.07
CA VAL A 127 7.50 6.88 4.07
C VAL A 127 8.99 6.96 4.36
N ASP A 128 9.37 7.47 5.51
CA ASP A 128 10.76 7.81 5.83
C ASP A 128 11.43 6.80 6.74
N THR A 129 10.95 6.68 7.93
CA THR A 129 11.50 5.77 8.93
C THR A 129 10.32 5.19 9.72
N ARG A 130 10.49 4.00 10.29
CA ARG A 130 9.63 3.62 11.41
C ARG A 130 9.86 4.65 12.52
N GLU A 131 8.97 5.62 12.62
CA GLU A 131 8.87 6.36 13.86
C GLU A 131 8.54 5.32 14.93
N LYS A 132 9.54 5.00 15.75
CA LYS A 132 9.23 4.50 17.08
C LYS A 132 8.39 5.64 17.66
N THR A 133 7.08 5.45 17.74
CA THR A 133 6.23 6.35 18.54
C THR A 133 7.01 6.58 19.82
N PRO A 134 7.42 7.81 20.14
CA PRO A 134 8.04 8.05 21.42
C PRO A 134 7.02 7.49 22.42
N VAL A 135 7.44 6.50 23.19
CA VAL A 135 6.67 6.04 24.33
C VAL A 135 6.51 7.32 25.13
N SER A 136 5.35 7.96 25.00
CA SER A 136 5.03 9.10 25.82
C SER A 136 5.27 8.59 27.23
N ASN A 137 6.29 9.12 27.88
CA ASN A 137 6.50 8.90 29.29
C ASN A 137 5.20 9.36 29.94
N LEU A 138 4.31 8.42 30.20
CA LEU A 138 3.21 8.58 31.09
C LEU A 138 3.87 8.86 32.46
N GLN A 139 4.19 10.12 32.66
CA GLN A 139 4.42 10.61 34.01
C GLN A 139 3.08 10.46 34.72
N LEU A 140 2.93 9.32 35.38
CA LEU A 140 1.94 9.15 36.45
C LEU A 140 2.28 10.19 37.49
N THR A 141 1.74 11.37 37.36
CA THR A 141 1.67 12.34 38.45
C THR A 141 0.70 11.74 39.46
N LEU A 142 1.24 10.98 40.41
CA LEU A 142 0.57 10.69 41.64
C LEU A 142 0.33 12.06 42.31
N LYS A 143 -0.87 12.60 42.15
CA LYS A 143 -1.34 13.65 43.05
C LYS A 143 -1.49 12.98 44.42
N THR A 144 -0.48 13.17 45.25
CA THR A 144 -0.62 12.96 46.70
C THR A 144 -1.67 13.93 47.23
N LEU A 145 -2.76 13.36 47.76
CA LEU A 145 -3.70 14.03 48.60
C LEU A 145 -3.03 14.44 49.93
#